data_8c34bdc6225f76c76a44cdce0af1d927
#
_entry.id   8c34bdc6225f76c76a44cdce0af1d927
#
_cell.length_a   1.000
_cell.length_b   1.000
_cell.length_c   1.000
_cell.angle_alpha   90.00
_cell.angle_beta   90.00
_cell.angle_gamma   90.00
#
_symmetry.space_group_name_H-M   'P 1'
#
loop_
_entity.id
_entity.type
_entity.pdbx_description
1 polymer ?
#
loop_
_entity_poly.entity_id
_entity_poly.type
_entity_poly.pdbx_seq_one_letter_code
_entity_poly.pdbx_strand_id
1 'polypeptide(L)'
;TLGPIYLSKMNVENESSEFTQHKIPRNDGTNYADYLLSNVEVRCIAVDAGNRKWMGTTNNGVYVISNDCNTEVKHFTTENSPLPSNLIKDIIIMPNGLVYFATDQGLCSYMSDVTATNEEMTKDNVYAYPNPVKPDYTGSINIVGLSFHADIKIVSVNGTLVNQGKSTGGSYSWDGCDLKGRKVASGIYMVETATEEGEKGTVCKIAIIR
;
A
#
# COMPACT_ATOMS: atom_id res chain seq x y z
N THR A 1 -22.87 1.60 -17.96
CA THR A 1 -21.66 0.83 -17.57
C THR A 1 -21.27 1.24 -16.17
N LEU A 2 -21.22 0.32 -15.26
CA LEU A 2 -20.74 0.50 -13.89
C LEU A 2 -19.26 0.11 -13.82
N GLY A 3 -18.55 0.66 -12.84
CA GLY A 3 -17.12 0.46 -12.68
C GLY A 3 -16.27 1.59 -13.24
N PRO A 4 -14.99 1.66 -12.81
CA PRO A 4 -14.09 2.74 -13.22
C PRO A 4 -13.67 2.59 -14.68
N ILE A 5 -13.59 3.72 -15.34
CA ILE A 5 -12.94 3.85 -16.65
C ILE A 5 -11.71 4.74 -16.52
N TYR A 6 -10.73 4.53 -17.35
CA TYR A 6 -9.52 5.35 -17.36
C TYR A 6 -9.15 5.77 -18.78
N LEU A 7 -8.43 6.85 -18.88
CA LEU A 7 -7.84 7.32 -20.12
C LEU A 7 -6.61 6.46 -20.42
N SER A 8 -6.73 5.56 -21.39
CA SER A 8 -5.66 4.63 -21.75
C SER A 8 -4.67 5.25 -22.74
N LYS A 9 -5.13 6.25 -23.50
CA LYS A 9 -4.32 6.89 -24.52
C LYS A 9 -4.74 8.34 -24.67
N MET A 10 -3.77 9.24 -24.50
CA MET A 10 -3.95 10.66 -24.75
C MET A 10 -3.02 11.07 -25.87
N ASN A 11 -3.57 11.50 -27.00
CA ASN A 11 -2.81 12.09 -28.08
C ASN A 11 -3.04 13.60 -28.08
N VAL A 12 -2.07 14.34 -27.54
CA VAL A 12 -2.15 15.79 -27.42
C VAL A 12 -2.12 16.50 -28.78
N GLU A 13 -1.47 15.91 -29.77
CA GLU A 13 -1.36 16.51 -31.11
C GLU A 13 -2.67 16.42 -31.91
N ASN A 14 -3.42 15.34 -31.73
CA ASN A 14 -4.66 15.07 -32.47
C ASN A 14 -5.91 15.25 -31.63
N GLU A 15 -5.80 15.71 -30.38
CA GLU A 15 -6.93 15.85 -29.43
C GLU A 15 -7.77 14.56 -29.28
N SER A 16 -7.18 13.40 -29.59
CA SER A 16 -7.87 12.13 -29.51
C SER A 16 -7.63 11.48 -28.15
N SER A 17 -8.70 10.99 -27.55
CA SER A 17 -8.67 10.32 -26.27
C SER A 17 -9.39 9.00 -26.35
N GLU A 18 -8.81 7.94 -25.85
CA GLU A 18 -9.43 6.63 -25.77
C GLU A 18 -9.71 6.27 -24.31
N PHE A 19 -10.98 6.08 -23.99
CA PHE A 19 -11.41 5.62 -22.67
C PHE A 19 -11.66 4.13 -22.70
N THR A 20 -11.00 3.41 -21.82
CA THR A 20 -11.15 1.96 -21.67
C THR A 20 -11.55 1.59 -20.25
N GLN A 21 -12.26 0.49 -20.14
CA GLN A 21 -12.55 -0.14 -18.86
C GLN A 21 -11.53 -1.25 -18.62
N HIS A 22 -10.89 -1.25 -17.44
CA HIS A 22 -9.86 -2.23 -17.13
C HIS A 22 -10.45 -3.64 -17.06
N LYS A 23 -9.75 -4.60 -17.69
CA LYS A 23 -10.13 -6.01 -17.74
C LYS A 23 -9.16 -6.82 -16.88
N ILE A 24 -9.72 -7.59 -15.96
CA ILE A 24 -8.97 -8.51 -15.10
C ILE A 24 -9.12 -9.93 -15.69
N PRO A 25 -8.00 -10.58 -16.09
CA PRO A 25 -8.04 -11.97 -16.54
C PRO A 25 -8.54 -12.90 -15.44
N ARG A 26 -9.41 -13.85 -15.76
CA ARG A 26 -9.97 -14.79 -14.78
C ARG A 26 -8.98 -15.79 -14.24
N ASN A 27 -7.90 -16.05 -14.98
CA ASN A 27 -6.87 -17.05 -14.61
C ASN A 27 -7.43 -18.46 -14.29
N ASP A 28 -8.57 -18.81 -14.92
CA ASP A 28 -9.27 -20.07 -14.76
C ASP A 28 -9.01 -21.07 -15.92
N GLY A 29 -7.99 -20.77 -16.74
CA GLY A 29 -7.66 -21.55 -17.95
C GLY A 29 -8.44 -21.12 -19.19
N THR A 30 -9.32 -20.13 -19.10
CA THR A 30 -10.01 -19.51 -20.22
C THR A 30 -9.33 -18.18 -20.61
N ASN A 31 -9.66 -17.67 -21.82
CA ASN A 31 -9.23 -16.33 -22.26
C ASN A 31 -10.27 -15.25 -21.86
N TYR A 32 -11.13 -15.53 -20.87
CA TYR A 32 -12.10 -14.56 -20.41
C TYR A 32 -11.51 -13.60 -19.38
N ALA A 33 -12.08 -12.39 -19.35
CA ALA A 33 -11.73 -11.36 -18.40
C ALA A 33 -13.01 -10.66 -17.92
N ASP A 34 -13.01 -10.26 -16.66
CA ASP A 34 -14.06 -9.44 -16.08
C ASP A 34 -13.63 -7.99 -16.04
N TYR A 35 -14.59 -7.07 -16.12
CA TYR A 35 -14.29 -5.66 -15.94
C TYR A 35 -14.12 -5.35 -14.45
N LEU A 36 -13.10 -4.58 -14.13
CA LEU A 36 -12.84 -4.12 -12.76
C LEU A 36 -14.10 -3.43 -12.22
N LEU A 37 -14.60 -3.91 -11.07
CA LEU A 37 -15.80 -3.40 -10.39
C LEU A 37 -17.02 -3.22 -11.32
N SER A 38 -17.25 -4.19 -12.21
CA SER A 38 -18.24 -4.08 -13.32
C SER A 38 -19.68 -3.79 -12.87
N ASN A 39 -20.06 -4.15 -11.65
CA ASN A 39 -21.40 -3.93 -11.10
C ASN A 39 -21.41 -2.98 -9.90
N VAL A 40 -20.35 -2.20 -9.75
CA VAL A 40 -20.16 -1.29 -8.62
C VAL A 40 -20.20 0.15 -9.11
N GLU A 41 -21.02 0.97 -8.47
CA GLU A 41 -21.07 2.39 -8.74
C GLU A 41 -19.97 3.10 -7.93
N VAL A 42 -18.86 3.43 -8.60
CA VAL A 42 -17.75 4.19 -8.04
C VAL A 42 -18.10 5.67 -8.00
N ARG A 43 -18.02 6.28 -6.84
CA ARG A 43 -18.37 7.68 -6.59
C ARG A 43 -17.18 8.60 -6.48
N CYS A 44 -16.10 8.15 -5.83
CA CYS A 44 -14.87 8.90 -5.66
C CYS A 44 -13.65 7.99 -5.79
N ILE A 45 -12.52 8.56 -6.19
CA ILE A 45 -11.24 7.87 -6.33
C ILE A 45 -10.15 8.73 -5.72
N ALA A 46 -9.33 8.12 -4.87
CA ALA A 46 -8.07 8.68 -4.38
C ALA A 46 -6.91 7.73 -4.74
N VAL A 47 -5.72 8.27 -4.96
CA VAL A 47 -4.53 7.49 -5.29
C VAL A 47 -3.49 7.72 -4.21
N ASP A 48 -2.96 6.66 -3.64
CA ASP A 48 -1.90 6.76 -2.64
C ASP A 48 -0.50 6.80 -3.27
N ALA A 49 0.52 6.99 -2.44
CA ALA A 49 1.90 7.08 -2.90
C ALA A 49 2.45 5.76 -3.48
N GLY A 50 1.80 4.63 -3.21
CA GLY A 50 2.08 3.33 -3.84
C GLY A 50 1.32 3.14 -5.15
N ASN A 51 0.68 4.19 -5.67
CA ASN A 51 -0.17 4.15 -6.86
C ASN A 51 -1.35 3.18 -6.75
N ARG A 52 -1.77 2.82 -5.52
CA ARG A 52 -3.00 2.07 -5.30
C ARG A 52 -4.21 2.99 -5.42
N LYS A 53 -5.28 2.48 -5.98
CA LYS A 53 -6.53 3.22 -6.20
C LYS A 53 -7.50 2.89 -5.09
N TRP A 54 -7.88 3.90 -4.33
CA TRP A 54 -8.90 3.83 -3.28
C TRP A 54 -10.22 4.32 -3.86
N MET A 55 -11.15 3.41 -4.03
CA MET A 55 -12.41 3.67 -4.72
C MET A 55 -13.57 3.61 -3.74
N GLY A 56 -14.15 4.78 -3.47
CA GLY A 56 -15.37 4.90 -2.67
C GLY A 56 -16.60 4.67 -3.54
N THR A 57 -17.56 3.92 -3.02
CA THR A 57 -18.73 3.48 -3.77
C THR A 57 -20.02 3.98 -3.15
N THR A 58 -21.12 3.84 -3.88
CA THR A 58 -22.46 4.24 -3.40
C THR A 58 -23.00 3.27 -2.34
N ASN A 59 -22.74 1.95 -2.48
CA ASN A 59 -23.36 0.94 -1.61
C ASN A 59 -22.44 -0.19 -1.15
N ASN A 60 -21.19 -0.22 -1.62
CA ASN A 60 -20.25 -1.33 -1.41
C ASN A 60 -19.02 -0.95 -0.57
N GLY A 61 -19.04 0.21 0.11
CA GLY A 61 -17.90 0.65 0.92
C GLY A 61 -16.71 1.12 0.09
N VAL A 62 -15.49 0.76 0.51
CA VAL A 62 -14.24 1.21 -0.11
C VAL A 62 -13.44 0.02 -0.63
N TYR A 63 -13.10 0.04 -1.90
CA TYR A 63 -12.15 -0.89 -2.52
C TYR A 63 -10.76 -0.26 -2.60
N VAL A 64 -9.74 -1.02 -2.27
CA VAL A 64 -8.33 -0.66 -2.49
C VAL A 64 -7.79 -1.60 -3.55
N ILE A 65 -7.45 -1.05 -4.68
CA ILE A 65 -6.99 -1.79 -5.86
C ILE A 65 -5.48 -1.57 -6.02
N SER A 66 -4.76 -2.61 -6.41
CA SER A 66 -3.32 -2.59 -6.67
C SER A 66 -2.91 -1.51 -7.69
N ASN A 67 -1.61 -1.20 -7.73
CA ASN A 67 -1.06 -0.20 -8.65
C ASN A 67 -1.29 -0.56 -10.13
N ASP A 68 -1.29 -1.85 -10.47
CA ASP A 68 -1.54 -2.38 -11.82
C ASP A 68 -3.03 -2.62 -12.11
N CYS A 69 -3.90 -2.32 -11.17
CA CYS A 69 -5.36 -2.51 -11.23
C CYS A 69 -5.84 -3.97 -11.38
N ASN A 70 -4.97 -4.95 -11.17
CA ASN A 70 -5.32 -6.37 -11.36
C ASN A 70 -5.80 -7.08 -10.10
N THR A 71 -5.53 -6.51 -8.93
CA THR A 71 -5.80 -7.18 -7.65
C THR A 71 -6.55 -6.25 -6.70
N GLU A 72 -7.60 -6.78 -6.07
CA GLU A 72 -8.20 -6.19 -4.88
C GLU A 72 -7.27 -6.43 -3.68
N VAL A 73 -6.68 -5.35 -3.15
CA VAL A 73 -5.77 -5.40 -2.00
C VAL A 73 -6.56 -5.44 -0.69
N LYS A 74 -7.61 -4.63 -0.60
CA LYS A 74 -8.52 -4.55 0.57
C LYS A 74 -9.91 -4.13 0.13
N HIS A 75 -10.89 -4.55 0.91
CA HIS A 75 -12.27 -4.12 0.79
C HIS A 75 -12.84 -3.83 2.17
N PHE A 76 -13.24 -2.58 2.41
CA PHE A 76 -13.82 -2.12 3.66
C PHE A 76 -15.34 -1.97 3.51
N THR A 77 -16.07 -2.64 4.38
CA THR A 77 -17.54 -2.52 4.50
C THR A 77 -17.92 -2.35 5.96
N THR A 78 -19.18 -2.00 6.22
CA THR A 78 -19.76 -1.95 7.57
C THR A 78 -19.75 -3.31 8.28
N GLU A 79 -19.62 -4.42 7.53
CA GLU A 79 -19.63 -5.77 8.07
C GLU A 79 -18.25 -6.24 8.53
N ASN A 80 -17.17 -5.75 7.88
CA ASN A 80 -15.80 -6.22 8.14
C ASN A 80 -14.88 -5.15 8.75
N SER A 81 -15.38 -3.93 8.95
CA SER A 81 -14.59 -2.80 9.46
C SER A 81 -15.45 -1.82 10.25
N PRO A 82 -14.84 -0.89 11.02
CA PRO A 82 -15.54 0.19 11.70
C PRO A 82 -16.08 1.29 10.77
N LEU A 83 -16.26 1.01 9.49
CA LEU A 83 -16.81 1.96 8.53
C LEU A 83 -18.26 2.30 8.92
N PRO A 84 -18.63 3.59 9.10
CA PRO A 84 -19.97 3.95 9.54
C PRO A 84 -21.08 3.65 8.53
N SER A 85 -20.74 3.68 7.24
CA SER A 85 -21.67 3.39 6.14
C SER A 85 -20.93 2.94 4.89
N ASN A 86 -21.60 2.13 4.07
CA ASN A 86 -21.10 1.70 2.76
C ASN A 86 -21.26 2.76 1.66
N LEU A 87 -21.97 3.87 1.94
CA LEU A 87 -22.03 5.02 1.05
C LEU A 87 -20.89 5.98 1.32
N ILE A 88 -19.92 6.00 0.42
CA ILE A 88 -18.73 6.83 0.52
C ILE A 88 -18.93 8.11 -0.29
N LYS A 89 -18.75 9.25 0.36
CA LYS A 89 -18.84 10.56 -0.28
C LYS A 89 -17.49 11.03 -0.81
N ASP A 90 -16.43 10.80 -0.03
CA ASP A 90 -15.08 11.22 -0.39
C ASP A 90 -14.01 10.44 0.36
N ILE A 91 -12.78 10.41 -0.18
CA ILE A 91 -11.60 9.77 0.40
C ILE A 91 -10.43 10.75 0.35
N ILE A 92 -9.81 11.01 1.50
CA ILE A 92 -8.62 11.86 1.60
C ILE A 92 -7.47 11.04 2.15
N ILE A 93 -6.32 11.06 1.46
CA ILE A 93 -5.11 10.34 1.85
C ILE A 93 -4.06 11.36 2.27
N MET A 94 -3.61 11.26 3.52
CA MET A 94 -2.57 12.11 4.09
C MET A 94 -1.16 11.56 3.80
N PRO A 95 -0.13 12.40 3.74
CA PRO A 95 1.25 11.97 3.48
C PRO A 95 1.78 10.92 4.45
N ASN A 96 1.32 10.94 5.69
CA ASN A 96 1.71 9.95 6.72
C ASN A 96 0.99 8.60 6.60
N GLY A 97 0.17 8.40 5.55
CA GLY A 97 -0.60 7.19 5.34
C GLY A 97 -1.97 7.15 6.03
N LEU A 98 -2.35 8.20 6.76
CA LEU A 98 -3.69 8.29 7.35
C LEU A 98 -4.72 8.58 6.26
N VAL A 99 -5.71 7.70 6.11
CA VAL A 99 -6.79 7.81 5.14
C VAL A 99 -8.08 8.15 5.86
N TYR A 100 -8.77 9.18 5.41
CA TYR A 100 -10.10 9.56 5.89
C TYR A 100 -11.17 9.14 4.91
N PHE A 101 -12.25 8.55 5.43
CA PHE A 101 -13.46 8.21 4.67
C PHE A 101 -14.61 9.09 5.13
N ALA A 102 -15.10 9.95 4.26
CA ALA A 102 -16.33 10.68 4.48
C ALA A 102 -17.50 9.83 3.99
N THR A 103 -18.43 9.49 4.90
CA THR A 103 -19.65 8.73 4.60
C THR A 103 -20.89 9.61 4.80
N ASP A 104 -22.06 9.08 4.51
CA ASP A 104 -23.33 9.74 4.86
C ASP A 104 -23.68 9.65 6.36
N GLN A 105 -23.02 8.72 7.10
CA GLN A 105 -23.22 8.49 8.52
C GLN A 105 -22.10 9.06 9.41
N GLY A 106 -21.11 9.74 8.80
CA GLY A 106 -20.01 10.36 9.53
C GLY A 106 -18.64 10.12 8.90
N LEU A 107 -17.62 10.55 9.63
CA LEU A 107 -16.22 10.48 9.26
C LEU A 107 -15.51 9.38 10.06
N CYS A 108 -14.71 8.56 9.39
CA CYS A 108 -13.79 7.65 10.07
C CYS A 108 -12.41 7.70 9.39
N SER A 109 -11.42 7.07 10.01
CA SER A 109 -10.06 7.03 9.48
C SER A 109 -9.46 5.64 9.60
N TYR A 110 -8.49 5.39 8.71
CA TYR A 110 -7.72 4.16 8.66
C TYR A 110 -6.25 4.50 8.46
N MET A 111 -5.34 3.83 9.20
CA MET A 111 -3.91 3.97 9.00
C MET A 111 -3.46 2.96 7.93
N SER A 112 -3.10 3.48 6.77
CA SER A 112 -2.54 2.70 5.67
C SER A 112 -1.10 2.30 5.96
N ASP A 113 -0.65 1.26 5.28
CA ASP A 113 0.74 0.79 5.25
C ASP A 113 1.62 1.54 4.23
N VAL A 114 1.05 2.47 3.46
CA VAL A 114 1.76 3.27 2.46
C VAL A 114 1.77 4.74 2.87
N THR A 115 2.97 5.32 2.89
CA THR A 115 3.22 6.74 3.17
C THR A 115 3.74 7.47 1.93
N ALA A 116 3.74 8.79 1.95
CA ALA A 116 4.41 9.58 0.92
C ALA A 116 5.93 9.27 0.89
N THR A 117 6.50 9.39 -0.31
CA THR A 117 7.94 9.19 -0.53
C THR A 117 8.74 10.39 -0.05
N ASN A 118 9.98 10.15 0.37
CA ASN A 118 10.98 11.18 0.61
C ASN A 118 11.98 11.23 -0.56
N GLU A 119 12.50 12.42 -0.86
CA GLU A 119 13.55 12.56 -1.87
C GLU A 119 14.88 11.98 -1.35
N GLU A 120 15.17 12.17 -0.06
CA GLU A 120 16.38 11.67 0.58
C GLU A 120 16.05 10.78 1.78
N MET A 121 16.78 9.69 1.92
CA MET A 121 16.73 8.78 3.07
C MET A 121 17.84 9.13 4.07
N THR A 122 17.45 9.75 5.18
CA THR A 122 18.37 10.18 6.26
C THR A 122 18.09 9.43 7.55
N LYS A 123 19.02 9.54 8.51
CA LYS A 123 18.84 8.95 9.85
C LYS A 123 17.67 9.56 10.64
N ASP A 124 17.25 10.76 10.26
CA ASP A 124 16.20 11.49 10.97
C ASP A 124 14.81 11.16 10.42
N ASN A 125 14.70 10.75 9.15
CA ASN A 125 13.42 10.47 8.52
C ASN A 125 13.12 8.98 8.32
N VAL A 126 14.14 8.09 8.28
CA VAL A 126 13.93 6.65 8.13
C VAL A 126 13.90 5.97 9.50
N TYR A 127 12.75 5.43 9.84
CA TYR A 127 12.56 4.69 11.09
C TYR A 127 11.55 3.55 10.94
N ALA A 128 11.55 2.63 11.91
CA ALA A 128 10.61 1.52 11.95
C ALA A 128 9.68 1.62 13.15
N TYR A 129 8.43 1.20 13.00
CA TYR A 129 7.46 1.07 14.09
C TYR A 129 6.57 -0.17 13.90
N PRO A 130 6.09 -0.76 15.04
CA PRO A 130 6.50 -0.49 16.40
C PRO A 130 7.98 -0.84 16.63
N ASN A 131 8.64 -0.09 17.50
CA ASN A 131 10.02 -0.36 17.87
C ASN A 131 10.24 0.06 19.36
N PRO A 132 10.42 -0.89 20.28
CA PRO A 132 10.57 -2.33 20.07
C PRO A 132 9.27 -3.05 19.67
N VAL A 133 9.42 -4.14 18.94
CA VAL A 133 8.34 -5.08 18.64
C VAL A 133 8.14 -6.00 19.83
N LYS A 134 7.00 -5.91 20.50
CA LYS A 134 6.69 -6.69 21.71
C LYS A 134 6.17 -8.10 21.35
N PRO A 135 6.21 -9.07 22.31
CA PRO A 135 5.81 -10.46 22.06
C PRO A 135 4.36 -10.64 21.62
N ASP A 136 3.48 -9.78 22.11
CA ASP A 136 2.04 -9.78 21.83
C ASP A 136 1.66 -9.07 20.51
N TYR A 137 2.61 -8.43 19.85
CA TYR A 137 2.36 -7.75 18.59
C TYR A 137 2.27 -8.73 17.42
N THR A 138 1.13 -8.70 16.73
CA THR A 138 0.82 -9.60 15.60
C THR A 138 0.77 -8.89 14.25
N GLY A 139 0.88 -7.56 14.24
CA GLY A 139 0.85 -6.75 13.02
C GLY A 139 2.19 -6.72 12.27
N SER A 140 2.22 -6.00 11.16
CA SER A 140 3.44 -5.76 10.39
C SER A 140 4.30 -4.65 11.01
N ILE A 141 5.60 -4.79 10.88
CA ILE A 141 6.59 -3.78 11.25
C ILE A 141 6.75 -2.87 10.03
N ASN A 142 6.43 -1.60 10.18
CA ASN A 142 6.49 -0.65 9.08
C ASN A 142 7.78 0.15 9.14
N ILE A 143 8.54 0.14 8.07
CA ILE A 143 9.69 1.01 7.83
C ILE A 143 9.19 2.16 6.95
N VAL A 144 9.37 3.40 7.37
CA VAL A 144 8.88 4.60 6.71
C VAL A 144 9.99 5.61 6.47
N GLY A 145 9.68 6.66 5.70
CA GLY A 145 10.67 7.68 5.33
C GLY A 145 11.51 7.30 4.12
N LEU A 146 11.06 6.33 3.35
CA LEU A 146 11.77 5.79 2.20
C LEU A 146 11.54 6.64 0.93
N SER A 147 12.49 6.56 0.00
CA SER A 147 12.30 7.05 -1.36
C SER A 147 11.46 6.08 -2.19
N PHE A 148 11.04 6.53 -3.36
CA PHE A 148 10.27 5.70 -4.29
C PHE A 148 11.10 4.49 -4.73
N HIS A 149 10.50 3.29 -4.72
CA HIS A 149 11.11 2.01 -5.10
C HIS A 149 12.48 1.72 -4.44
N ALA A 150 12.72 2.29 -3.24
CA ALA A 150 13.96 2.03 -2.51
C ALA A 150 14.16 0.54 -2.26
N ASP A 151 15.39 0.08 -2.39
CA ASP A 151 15.80 -1.27 -2.00
C ASP A 151 15.98 -1.36 -0.49
N ILE A 152 15.35 -2.36 0.12
CA ILE A 152 15.43 -2.62 1.56
C ILE A 152 16.06 -3.99 1.80
N LYS A 153 17.04 -4.03 2.71
CA LYS A 153 17.57 -5.28 3.27
C LYS A 153 17.48 -5.24 4.79
N ILE A 154 16.93 -6.29 5.36
CA ILE A 154 16.87 -6.49 6.81
C ILE A 154 17.90 -7.56 7.15
N VAL A 155 18.88 -7.20 7.96
CA VAL A 155 19.98 -8.06 8.36
C VAL A 155 20.06 -8.18 9.88
N SER A 156 20.53 -9.33 10.36
CA SER A 156 20.86 -9.52 11.77
C SER A 156 22.17 -8.80 12.13
N VAL A 157 22.51 -8.67 13.42
CA VAL A 157 23.73 -8.00 13.90
C VAL A 157 25.01 -8.61 13.35
N ASN A 158 25.00 -9.89 12.94
CA ASN A 158 26.16 -10.55 12.33
C ASN A 158 26.14 -10.49 10.79
N GLY A 159 25.30 -9.66 10.19
CA GLY A 159 25.23 -9.43 8.75
C GLY A 159 24.46 -10.48 7.94
N THR A 160 23.78 -11.42 8.61
CA THR A 160 22.97 -12.41 7.90
C THR A 160 21.71 -11.75 7.35
N LEU A 161 21.46 -11.90 6.04
CA LEU A 161 20.24 -11.43 5.39
C LEU A 161 19.02 -12.18 5.94
N VAL A 162 18.04 -11.43 6.41
CA VAL A 162 16.81 -11.95 7.02
C VAL A 162 15.62 -11.76 6.09
N ASN A 163 15.49 -10.56 5.53
CA ASN A 163 14.40 -10.21 4.61
C ASN A 163 14.88 -9.14 3.65
N GLN A 164 14.21 -9.01 2.50
CA GLN A 164 14.50 -7.96 1.51
C GLN A 164 13.27 -7.65 0.67
N GLY A 165 13.24 -6.47 0.10
CA GLY A 165 12.18 -6.03 -0.79
C GLY A 165 12.38 -4.61 -1.29
N LYS A 166 11.33 -4.06 -1.91
CA LYS A 166 11.28 -2.68 -2.37
C LYS A 166 10.18 -1.91 -1.63
N SER A 167 10.39 -0.61 -1.46
CA SER A 167 9.37 0.25 -0.88
C SER A 167 8.14 0.35 -1.77
N THR A 168 6.98 0.46 -1.14
CA THR A 168 5.72 0.85 -1.78
C THR A 168 5.39 2.26 -1.30
N GLY A 169 5.44 3.23 -2.21
CA GLY A 169 5.50 4.63 -1.81
C GLY A 169 6.72 4.87 -0.93
N GLY A 170 6.56 5.58 0.17
CA GLY A 170 7.60 5.87 1.16
C GLY A 170 7.74 4.85 2.29
N SER A 171 7.21 3.63 2.15
CA SER A 171 7.19 2.64 3.22
C SER A 171 7.46 1.21 2.75
N TYR A 172 7.89 0.35 3.69
CA TYR A 172 8.02 -1.09 3.51
C TYR A 172 7.47 -1.80 4.74
N SER A 173 6.57 -2.76 4.53
CA SER A 173 5.95 -3.56 5.60
C SER A 173 6.62 -4.92 5.71
N TRP A 174 7.15 -5.22 6.89
CA TRP A 174 7.78 -6.51 7.21
C TRP A 174 6.95 -7.26 8.26
N ASP A 175 6.64 -8.51 7.99
CA ASP A 175 5.85 -9.38 8.88
C ASP A 175 6.66 -9.96 10.05
N GLY A 176 7.94 -9.63 10.18
CA GLY A 176 8.84 -10.16 11.19
C GLY A 176 9.26 -11.61 10.93
N CYS A 177 9.21 -12.06 9.68
CA CYS A 177 9.65 -13.39 9.25
C CYS A 177 10.94 -13.32 8.42
N ASP A 178 11.69 -14.44 8.43
CA ASP A 178 12.82 -14.63 7.53
C ASP A 178 12.35 -14.97 6.11
N LEU A 179 13.30 -15.07 5.15
CA LEU A 179 13.01 -15.44 3.76
C LEU A 179 12.34 -16.82 3.58
N LYS A 180 12.28 -17.62 4.64
CA LYS A 180 11.59 -18.95 4.67
C LYS A 180 10.22 -18.87 5.35
N GLY A 181 9.73 -17.66 5.69
CA GLY A 181 8.46 -17.46 6.37
C GLY A 181 8.46 -17.80 7.86
N ARG A 182 9.61 -17.98 8.51
CA ARG A 182 9.72 -18.29 9.92
C ARG A 182 9.90 -17.00 10.73
N LYS A 183 9.17 -16.86 11.84
CA LYS A 183 9.35 -15.74 12.77
C LYS A 183 10.79 -15.65 13.26
N VAL A 184 11.35 -14.46 13.19
CA VAL A 184 12.72 -14.21 13.67
C VAL A 184 12.80 -14.18 15.18
N ALA A 185 13.96 -14.52 15.75
CA ALA A 185 14.21 -14.53 17.20
C ALA A 185 14.28 -13.12 17.79
N SER A 186 14.26 -13.02 19.13
CA SER A 186 14.59 -11.76 19.82
C SER A 186 15.98 -11.28 19.46
N GLY A 187 16.10 -9.98 19.21
CA GLY A 187 17.39 -9.41 18.80
C GLY A 187 17.24 -8.03 18.17
N ILE A 188 18.37 -7.49 17.76
CA ILE A 188 18.44 -6.26 16.98
C ILE A 188 18.64 -6.63 15.51
N TYR A 189 17.84 -6.02 14.67
CA TYR A 189 17.91 -6.14 13.22
C TYR A 189 18.24 -4.78 12.63
N MET A 190 19.09 -4.74 11.63
CA MET A 190 19.41 -3.52 10.88
C MET A 190 18.63 -3.51 9.58
N VAL A 191 18.06 -2.37 9.26
CA VAL A 191 17.40 -2.10 7.99
C VAL A 191 18.35 -1.24 7.17
N GLU A 192 18.89 -1.79 6.12
CA GLU A 192 19.76 -1.11 5.17
C GLU A 192 18.90 -0.67 3.99
N THR A 193 19.04 0.58 3.54
CA THR A 193 18.28 1.14 2.44
C THR A 193 19.20 1.64 1.34
N ALA A 194 18.72 1.57 0.09
CA ALA A 194 19.35 2.18 -1.08
C ALA A 194 18.27 2.78 -1.98
N THR A 195 18.61 3.79 -2.77
CA THR A 195 17.70 4.34 -3.79
C THR A 195 17.49 3.33 -4.93
N GLU A 196 16.52 3.58 -5.80
CA GLU A 196 16.28 2.73 -6.98
C GLU A 196 17.50 2.68 -7.91
N GLU A 197 18.28 3.75 -7.97
CA GLU A 197 19.53 3.85 -8.74
C GLU A 197 20.72 3.15 -8.05
N GLY A 198 20.52 2.61 -6.84
CA GLY A 198 21.53 1.91 -6.06
C GLY A 198 22.44 2.82 -5.24
N GLU A 199 22.09 4.10 -5.10
CA GLU A 199 22.80 4.99 -4.19
C GLU A 199 22.51 4.60 -2.74
N LYS A 200 23.55 4.69 -1.91
CA LYS A 200 23.46 4.34 -0.49
C LYS A 200 22.51 5.28 0.24
N GLY A 201 21.45 4.73 0.81
CA GLY A 201 20.56 5.42 1.73
C GLY A 201 21.10 5.43 3.17
N THR A 202 20.26 5.10 4.11
CA THR A 202 20.58 5.10 5.54
C THR A 202 20.34 3.74 6.19
N VAL A 203 20.65 3.63 7.47
CA VAL A 203 20.42 2.43 8.28
C VAL A 203 19.61 2.78 9.51
N CYS A 204 18.47 2.11 9.71
CA CYS A 204 17.75 2.15 10.97
C CYS A 204 17.77 0.79 11.67
N LYS A 205 17.33 0.75 12.93
CA LYS A 205 17.38 -0.46 13.77
C LYS A 205 15.98 -0.84 14.23
N ILE A 206 15.75 -2.14 14.31
CA ILE A 206 14.50 -2.73 14.84
C ILE A 206 14.89 -3.65 16.01
N ALA A 207 14.32 -3.40 17.18
CA ALA A 207 14.44 -4.28 18.33
C ALA A 207 13.23 -5.23 18.38
N ILE A 208 13.46 -6.53 18.40
CA ILE A 208 12.40 -7.55 18.50
C ILE A 208 12.55 -8.26 19.85
N ILE A 209 11.44 -8.36 20.56
CA ILE A 209 11.29 -9.07 21.83
C ILE A 209 10.26 -10.17 21.61
N ARG A 210 10.63 -11.42 21.93
CA ARG A 210 9.76 -12.62 21.82
C ARG A 210 9.64 -13.29 23.16
#